data_02b30e9c211ec7a1455580f02b111789
#
_entry.id   02b30e9c211ec7a1455580f02b111789
#
_cell.length_a   1.000
_cell.length_b   1.000
_cell.length_c   1.000
_cell.angle_alpha   90.00
_cell.angle_beta   90.00
_cell.angle_gamma   90.00
#
_symmetry.space_group_name_H-M   'P 1'
#
loop_
_entity.id
_entity.type
_entity.pdbx_description
1 polymer ?
#
loop_
_entity_poly.entity_id
_entity_poly.type
_entity_poly.pdbx_seq_one_letter_code
_entity_poly.pdbx_strand_id
1 'polypeptide(L)'
;VTKRIIYLISGVLIIAGGFVLLSQFLDLSPRIPTAAIETDPSLSKPIKIKIPSINVDAAVGELGLNADQTIEVPKNVSEVGWYKYSPSPGYIGPAVMVGHKDAITGRAVFYDLNKVKIGDEIVIDREDGSTTTFKVESIETYKQDQFPTEKVYGSLSYPGLRLITCSGTYSALKGRYSDNLVVYATLQ
;
A
#
# COMPACT_ATOMS: atom_id res chain seq x y z
N VAL A 1 -16.46 46.06 -77.57
CA VAL A 1 -15.18 45.71 -76.92
C VAL A 1 -15.47 45.71 -75.41
N THR A 2 -15.57 44.70 -74.65
CA THR A 2 -14.73 43.59 -74.30
C THR A 2 -15.49 42.67 -73.31
N LYS A 3 -15.61 41.41 -73.63
CA LYS A 3 -16.04 40.32 -72.73
C LYS A 3 -14.96 39.96 -71.75
N ARG A 4 -15.39 39.25 -70.73
CA ARG A 4 -14.66 38.42 -69.72
C ARG A 4 -14.25 39.11 -68.43
N ILE A 5 -14.96 38.77 -67.40
CA ILE A 5 -14.43 38.17 -66.14
C ILE A 5 -15.64 37.74 -65.33
N ILE A 6 -16.04 36.52 -65.49
CA ILE A 6 -16.87 35.73 -64.49
C ILE A 6 -16.38 34.32 -64.64
N TYR A 7 -15.56 33.87 -63.72
CA TYR A 7 -15.31 32.47 -63.31
C TYR A 7 -14.04 32.45 -62.46
N LEU A 8 -14.16 32.65 -61.18
CA LEU A 8 -13.18 32.21 -60.18
C LEU A 8 -13.66 32.53 -58.74
N ILE A 9 -14.84 32.07 -58.35
CA ILE A 9 -15.22 31.93 -56.93
C ILE A 9 -16.13 30.70 -56.81
N SER A 10 -15.58 29.52 -56.89
CA SER A 10 -16.31 28.31 -56.45
C SER A 10 -15.39 27.12 -56.19
N GLY A 11 -14.17 27.34 -55.80
CA GLY A 11 -13.21 26.25 -55.56
C GLY A 11 -12.58 26.15 -54.18
N VAL A 12 -12.91 27.04 -53.24
CA VAL A 12 -12.16 27.11 -51.94
C VAL A 12 -12.98 26.66 -50.70
N LEU A 13 -14.28 26.37 -50.86
CA LEU A 13 -15.18 26.09 -49.73
C LEU A 13 -15.38 24.59 -49.40
N ILE A 14 -14.74 23.66 -50.12
CA ILE A 14 -14.91 22.21 -49.86
C ILE A 14 -13.74 21.59 -49.09
N ILE A 15 -12.59 22.29 -48.95
CA ILE A 15 -11.39 21.72 -48.29
C ILE A 15 -11.38 22.02 -46.78
N ALA A 16 -12.08 23.05 -46.30
CA ALA A 16 -12.12 23.37 -44.87
C ALA A 16 -13.07 22.52 -44.05
N GLY A 17 -14.11 21.89 -44.65
CA GLY A 17 -15.07 21.08 -43.96
C GLY A 17 -14.62 19.63 -43.67
N GLY A 18 -13.65 19.13 -44.48
CA GLY A 18 -13.14 17.75 -44.32
C GLY A 18 -12.07 17.60 -43.23
N PHE A 19 -11.38 18.67 -42.89
CA PHE A 19 -10.28 18.63 -41.91
C PHE A 19 -10.79 18.73 -40.48
N VAL A 20 -11.94 19.35 -40.25
CA VAL A 20 -12.55 19.45 -38.89
C VAL A 20 -13.24 18.18 -38.45
N LEU A 21 -13.71 17.34 -39.39
CA LEU A 21 -14.36 16.08 -39.05
C LEU A 21 -13.39 14.91 -38.82
N LEU A 22 -12.12 15.04 -39.26
CA LEU A 22 -11.11 13.99 -39.09
C LEU A 22 -10.36 14.09 -37.76
N SER A 23 -10.40 15.26 -37.12
CA SER A 23 -9.73 15.47 -35.83
C SER A 23 -10.50 14.92 -34.63
N GLN A 24 -11.77 14.52 -34.83
CA GLN A 24 -12.59 13.96 -33.75
C GLN A 24 -12.45 12.43 -33.59
N PHE A 25 -11.76 11.75 -34.50
CA PHE A 25 -11.64 10.28 -34.46
C PHE A 25 -10.26 9.75 -34.03
N LEU A 26 -9.32 10.62 -33.70
CA LEU A 26 -7.98 10.21 -33.29
C LEU A 26 -7.61 10.77 -31.90
N ASP A 27 -8.50 10.59 -30.93
CA ASP A 27 -8.09 10.65 -29.54
C ASP A 27 -7.45 9.30 -29.17
N LEU A 28 -6.23 9.11 -29.68
CA LEU A 28 -5.32 8.00 -29.38
C LEU A 28 -4.51 8.27 -28.12
N SER A 29 -5.02 9.09 -27.22
CA SER A 29 -4.45 9.17 -25.88
C SER A 29 -4.63 7.82 -25.22
N PRO A 30 -3.56 7.09 -24.86
CA PRO A 30 -3.71 5.91 -24.03
C PRO A 30 -4.35 6.39 -22.74
N ARG A 31 -5.65 6.15 -22.60
CA ARG A 31 -6.30 6.22 -21.31
C ARG A 31 -5.69 5.08 -20.51
N ILE A 32 -4.65 5.43 -19.73
CA ILE A 32 -4.28 4.60 -18.58
C ILE A 32 -5.59 4.50 -17.81
N PRO A 33 -6.18 3.29 -17.66
CA PRO A 33 -7.27 3.17 -16.72
C PRO A 33 -6.66 3.57 -15.39
N THR A 34 -6.97 4.77 -14.91
CA THR A 34 -6.97 5.04 -13.50
C THR A 34 -8.04 4.10 -12.99
N ALA A 35 -7.68 2.84 -12.76
CA ALA A 35 -8.40 2.00 -11.86
C ALA A 35 -8.33 2.79 -10.55
N ALA A 36 -9.33 3.63 -10.30
CA ALA A 36 -9.69 3.94 -8.95
C ALA A 36 -9.70 2.57 -8.30
N ILE A 37 -8.80 2.35 -7.36
CA ILE A 37 -8.93 1.25 -6.41
C ILE A 37 -10.20 1.66 -5.69
N GLU A 38 -11.36 1.23 -6.23
CA GLU A 38 -12.60 1.20 -5.49
C GLU A 38 -12.27 0.27 -4.34
N THR A 39 -11.89 0.86 -3.22
CA THR A 39 -11.86 0.15 -1.96
C THR A 39 -13.30 -0.29 -1.76
N ASP A 40 -13.56 -1.57 -2.04
CA ASP A 40 -14.87 -2.17 -1.78
C ASP A 40 -15.22 -1.83 -0.33
N PRO A 41 -16.27 -1.03 -0.07
CA PRO A 41 -16.67 -0.65 1.28
C PRO A 41 -17.10 -1.85 2.12
N SER A 42 -17.22 -3.05 1.53
CA SER A 42 -17.46 -4.32 2.24
C SER A 42 -16.20 -4.87 2.92
N LEU A 43 -15.01 -4.31 2.64
CA LEU A 43 -13.76 -4.79 3.24
C LEU A 43 -13.63 -4.28 4.67
N SER A 44 -13.94 -5.14 5.62
CA SER A 44 -13.88 -4.81 7.04
C SER A 44 -12.46 -4.49 7.49
N LYS A 45 -12.31 -3.35 8.18
CA LYS A 45 -11.02 -2.86 8.65
C LYS A 45 -10.53 -3.67 9.86
N PRO A 46 -9.20 -3.86 9.99
CA PRO A 46 -8.65 -4.42 11.22
C PRO A 46 -8.78 -3.38 12.35
N ILE A 47 -9.21 -3.83 13.52
CA ILE A 47 -9.34 -2.99 14.72
C ILE A 47 -8.43 -3.47 15.85
N LYS A 48 -7.98 -4.73 15.80
CA LYS A 48 -7.14 -5.32 16.85
C LYS A 48 -6.23 -6.41 16.29
N ILE A 49 -5.02 -6.49 16.82
CA ILE A 49 -4.05 -7.56 16.54
C ILE A 49 -3.65 -8.26 17.83
N LYS A 50 -3.56 -9.60 17.78
CA LYS A 50 -3.06 -10.44 18.87
C LYS A 50 -1.97 -11.36 18.35
N ILE A 51 -0.84 -11.43 19.06
CA ILE A 51 0.27 -12.36 18.81
C ILE A 51 0.62 -13.01 20.13
N PRO A 52 -0.04 -14.13 20.49
CA PRO A 52 0.08 -14.75 21.83
C PRO A 52 1.50 -15.12 22.21
N SER A 53 2.32 -15.59 21.25
CA SER A 53 3.71 -16.02 21.49
C SER A 53 4.63 -14.92 22.04
N ILE A 54 4.27 -13.65 21.85
CA ILE A 54 5.04 -12.49 22.32
C ILE A 54 4.19 -11.52 23.16
N ASN A 55 3.02 -11.95 23.61
CA ASN A 55 2.08 -11.18 24.45
C ASN A 55 1.67 -9.82 23.83
N VAL A 56 1.51 -9.76 22.51
CA VAL A 56 0.92 -8.60 21.84
C VAL A 56 -0.59 -8.73 21.84
N ASP A 57 -1.28 -7.70 22.32
CA ASP A 57 -2.73 -7.48 22.26
C ASP A 57 -2.93 -5.97 22.12
N ALA A 58 -3.07 -5.47 20.87
CA ALA A 58 -3.01 -4.06 20.56
C ALA A 58 -4.12 -3.62 19.62
N ALA A 59 -4.56 -2.37 19.78
CA ALA A 59 -5.44 -1.73 18.81
C ALA A 59 -4.73 -1.50 17.48
N VAL A 60 -5.51 -1.53 16.40
CA VAL A 60 -5.02 -1.22 15.05
C VAL A 60 -5.70 0.04 14.54
N GLY A 61 -4.89 1.05 14.18
CA GLY A 61 -5.33 2.27 13.52
C GLY A 61 -4.98 2.27 12.03
N GLU A 62 -5.57 3.20 11.28
CA GLU A 62 -5.23 3.40 9.86
C GLU A 62 -3.98 4.26 9.70
N LEU A 63 -3.13 3.90 8.73
CA LEU A 63 -1.99 4.68 8.28
C LEU A 63 -2.14 5.07 6.82
N GLY A 64 -1.82 6.32 6.51
CA GLY A 64 -1.68 6.83 5.14
C GLY A 64 -0.23 6.85 4.67
N LEU A 65 0.06 7.83 3.81
CA LEU A 65 1.41 8.12 3.33
C LEU A 65 1.84 9.51 3.79
N ASN A 66 3.11 9.63 4.14
CA ASN A 66 3.79 10.90 4.33
C ASN A 66 3.96 11.61 2.97
N ALA A 67 4.35 12.90 3.00
CA ALA A 67 4.62 13.68 1.79
C ALA A 67 5.72 13.10 0.90
N ASP A 68 6.66 12.34 1.48
CA ASP A 68 7.75 11.65 0.78
C ASP A 68 7.36 10.24 0.29
N GLN A 69 6.07 9.88 0.32
CA GLN A 69 5.51 8.58 -0.08
C GLN A 69 5.93 7.39 0.80
N THR A 70 6.53 7.64 1.97
CA THR A 70 6.72 6.58 2.98
C THR A 70 5.42 6.35 3.75
N ILE A 71 5.23 5.14 4.27
CA ILE A 71 4.08 4.82 5.13
C ILE A 71 4.23 5.61 6.45
N GLU A 72 3.13 6.22 6.91
CA GLU A 72 3.05 6.82 8.24
C GLU A 72 3.36 5.76 9.32
N VAL A 73 3.73 6.22 10.52
CA VAL A 73 3.90 5.34 11.68
C VAL A 73 2.85 5.69 12.75
N PRO A 74 2.42 4.72 13.59
CA PRO A 74 1.48 5.01 14.66
C PRO A 74 1.99 6.13 15.58
N LYS A 75 1.11 7.06 15.94
CA LYS A 75 1.46 8.12 16.92
C LYS A 75 1.58 7.57 18.33
N ASN A 76 0.75 6.57 18.66
CA ASN A 76 0.81 5.86 19.91
C ASN A 76 1.71 4.62 19.76
N VAL A 77 2.78 4.55 20.53
CA VAL A 77 3.79 3.47 20.45
C VAL A 77 3.27 2.10 20.89
N SER A 78 2.12 2.06 21.56
CA SER A 78 1.44 0.83 21.99
C SER A 78 0.43 0.32 20.96
N GLU A 79 0.21 1.03 19.86
CA GLU A 79 -0.71 0.67 18.79
C GLU A 79 0.03 0.18 17.56
N VAL A 80 -0.68 -0.60 16.74
CA VAL A 80 -0.25 -1.02 15.41
C VAL A 80 -1.02 -0.20 14.36
N GLY A 81 -0.37 0.14 13.26
CA GLY A 81 -1.02 0.80 12.17
C GLY A 81 -1.15 -0.11 10.95
N TRP A 82 -2.33 -0.15 10.36
CA TRP A 82 -2.59 -0.79 9.09
C TRP A 82 -2.47 0.22 7.94
N TYR A 83 -1.66 -0.10 6.94
CA TYR A 83 -1.56 0.71 5.73
C TYR A 83 -2.85 0.58 4.92
N LYS A 84 -3.70 1.60 4.97
CA LYS A 84 -5.07 1.59 4.43
C LYS A 84 -5.17 1.39 2.91
N TYR A 85 -4.07 1.58 2.19
CA TYR A 85 -4.00 1.31 0.75
C TYR A 85 -3.51 -0.11 0.43
N SER A 86 -3.18 -0.91 1.44
CA SER A 86 -2.99 -2.35 1.31
C SER A 86 -4.31 -3.10 1.51
N PRO A 87 -4.45 -4.35 1.02
CA PRO A 87 -5.63 -5.16 1.29
C PRO A 87 -5.95 -5.25 2.79
N SER A 88 -7.23 -5.32 3.15
CA SER A 88 -7.64 -5.66 4.51
C SER A 88 -7.22 -7.10 4.84
N PRO A 89 -6.81 -7.40 6.09
CA PRO A 89 -6.44 -8.76 6.50
C PRO A 89 -7.54 -9.78 6.21
N GLY A 90 -7.18 -10.85 5.49
CA GLY A 90 -8.10 -11.88 5.04
C GLY A 90 -8.49 -11.78 3.56
N TYR A 91 -8.13 -10.71 2.87
CA TYR A 91 -8.35 -10.55 1.43
C TYR A 91 -7.08 -10.85 0.62
N ILE A 92 -7.27 -11.19 -0.65
CA ILE A 92 -6.16 -11.47 -1.58
C ILE A 92 -5.21 -10.27 -1.66
N GLY A 93 -3.92 -10.55 -1.49
CA GLY A 93 -2.86 -9.55 -1.46
C GLY A 93 -2.20 -9.41 -0.08
N PRO A 94 -1.16 -8.58 0.04
CA PRO A 94 -0.43 -8.38 1.28
C PRO A 94 -1.10 -7.29 2.13
N ALA A 95 -1.75 -7.66 3.24
CA ALA A 95 -2.11 -6.72 4.28
C ALA A 95 -0.84 -6.27 5.02
N VAL A 96 -0.59 -4.95 5.10
CA VAL A 96 0.64 -4.41 5.68
C VAL A 96 0.33 -3.68 6.98
N MET A 97 1.04 -4.07 8.04
CA MET A 97 0.94 -3.46 9.37
C MET A 97 2.31 -3.03 9.88
N VAL A 98 2.37 -1.85 10.49
CA VAL A 98 3.59 -1.25 11.01
C VAL A 98 3.42 -0.97 12.51
N GLY A 99 4.46 -1.23 13.28
CA GLY A 99 4.48 -0.91 14.71
C GLY A 99 5.88 -0.53 15.17
N HIS A 100 5.96 0.28 16.22
CA HIS A 100 7.23 0.68 16.79
C HIS A 100 7.93 -0.47 17.52
N LYS A 101 9.26 -0.54 17.41
CA LYS A 101 10.10 -1.41 18.23
C LYS A 101 10.24 -0.86 19.65
N ASP A 102 10.60 0.42 19.75
CA ASP A 102 10.79 1.12 21.01
C ASP A 102 10.52 2.62 20.86
N ALA A 103 10.57 3.31 21.96
CA ALA A 103 10.47 4.76 22.07
C ALA A 103 11.38 5.24 23.22
N ILE A 104 11.46 6.56 23.40
CA ILE A 104 12.20 7.16 24.54
C ILE A 104 11.67 6.63 25.88
N THR A 105 10.39 6.28 25.95
CA THR A 105 9.72 5.74 27.13
C THR A 105 9.96 4.25 27.36
N GLY A 106 10.65 3.54 26.45
CA GLY A 106 10.97 2.13 26.57
C GLY A 106 10.42 1.27 25.43
N ARG A 107 10.01 0.05 25.76
CA ARG A 107 9.49 -0.93 24.79
C ARG A 107 8.18 -0.47 24.15
N ALA A 108 8.07 -0.63 22.82
CA ALA A 108 6.85 -0.39 22.09
C ALA A 108 6.18 -1.71 21.67
N VAL A 109 5.06 -1.61 20.92
CA VAL A 109 4.18 -2.74 20.58
C VAL A 109 4.91 -3.91 19.90
N PHE A 110 5.89 -3.65 19.05
CA PHE A 110 6.65 -4.67 18.32
C PHE A 110 8.08 -4.85 18.84
N TYR A 111 8.33 -4.51 20.11
CA TYR A 111 9.66 -4.68 20.71
C TYR A 111 10.19 -6.12 20.61
N ASP A 112 9.35 -7.09 20.87
CA ASP A 112 9.66 -8.53 20.87
C ASP A 112 9.29 -9.24 19.56
N LEU A 113 8.98 -8.52 18.48
CA LEU A 113 8.57 -9.11 17.20
C LEU A 113 9.63 -10.06 16.61
N ASN A 114 10.90 -9.85 16.93
CA ASN A 114 12.00 -10.73 16.54
C ASN A 114 12.01 -12.10 17.27
N LYS A 115 11.17 -12.29 18.28
CA LYS A 115 11.03 -13.56 19.01
C LYS A 115 9.93 -14.47 18.47
N VAL A 116 9.11 -13.95 17.54
CA VAL A 116 8.10 -14.74 16.84
C VAL A 116 8.80 -15.87 16.06
N LYS A 117 8.15 -17.02 15.96
CA LYS A 117 8.67 -18.20 15.27
C LYS A 117 7.76 -18.60 14.11
N ILE A 118 8.33 -19.33 13.15
CA ILE A 118 7.57 -19.96 12.06
C ILE A 118 6.50 -20.87 12.71
N GLY A 119 5.26 -20.74 12.23
CA GLY A 119 4.09 -21.45 12.76
C GLY A 119 3.33 -20.74 13.87
N ASP A 120 3.87 -19.66 14.44
CA ASP A 120 3.13 -18.83 15.42
C ASP A 120 1.89 -18.21 14.78
N GLU A 121 0.85 -18.03 15.58
CA GLU A 121 -0.42 -17.46 15.14
C GLU A 121 -0.46 -15.94 15.35
N ILE A 122 -1.03 -15.25 14.37
CA ILE A 122 -1.38 -13.85 14.42
C ILE A 122 -2.86 -13.72 14.16
N VAL A 123 -3.60 -13.18 15.13
CA VAL A 123 -5.06 -13.05 15.07
C VAL A 123 -5.43 -11.59 14.87
N ILE A 124 -6.27 -11.32 13.89
CA ILE A 124 -6.76 -9.98 13.57
C ILE A 124 -8.27 -9.93 13.75
N ASP A 125 -8.73 -9.14 14.71
CA ASP A 125 -10.15 -8.82 14.86
C ASP A 125 -10.49 -7.65 13.92
N ARG A 126 -11.64 -7.71 13.25
CA ARG A 126 -12.10 -6.73 12.29
C ARG A 126 -13.35 -5.99 12.76
N GLU A 127 -13.64 -4.83 12.16
CA GLU A 127 -14.73 -3.93 12.52
C GLU A 127 -16.12 -4.59 12.40
N ASP A 128 -16.29 -5.54 11.46
CA ASP A 128 -17.52 -6.31 11.27
C ASP A 128 -17.74 -7.42 12.29
N GLY A 129 -16.88 -7.53 13.30
CA GLY A 129 -16.90 -8.57 14.32
C GLY A 129 -16.27 -9.89 13.89
N SER A 130 -15.80 -10.01 12.66
CA SER A 130 -15.09 -11.20 12.21
C SER A 130 -13.63 -11.20 12.63
N THR A 131 -13.04 -12.40 12.62
CA THR A 131 -11.64 -12.61 12.99
C THR A 131 -10.94 -13.40 11.91
N THR A 132 -9.70 -13.06 11.61
CA THR A 132 -8.83 -13.81 10.71
C THR A 132 -7.56 -14.25 11.42
N THR A 133 -7.13 -15.49 11.16
CA THR A 133 -5.92 -16.07 11.77
C THR A 133 -4.89 -16.34 10.68
N PHE A 134 -3.68 -15.86 10.89
CA PHE A 134 -2.53 -16.06 10.02
C PHE A 134 -1.48 -16.91 10.72
N LYS A 135 -0.75 -17.70 9.96
CA LYS A 135 0.46 -18.40 10.41
C LYS A 135 1.71 -17.76 9.87
N VAL A 136 2.69 -17.57 10.74
CA VAL A 136 4.02 -17.06 10.37
C VAL A 136 4.74 -18.06 9.47
N GLU A 137 5.22 -17.61 8.32
CA GLU A 137 5.97 -18.39 7.34
C GLU A 137 7.46 -18.08 7.36
N SER A 138 7.81 -16.78 7.49
CA SER A 138 9.20 -16.36 7.58
C SER A 138 9.36 -15.05 8.36
N ILE A 139 10.57 -14.85 8.89
CA ILE A 139 10.98 -13.64 9.59
C ILE A 139 12.31 -13.21 8.96
N GLU A 140 12.35 -12.02 8.41
CA GLU A 140 13.51 -11.54 7.66
C GLU A 140 13.89 -10.13 8.07
N THR A 141 15.20 -9.87 8.12
CA THR A 141 15.74 -8.54 8.42
C THR A 141 16.43 -7.96 7.19
N TYR A 142 16.11 -6.72 6.88
CA TYR A 142 16.65 -6.02 5.72
C TYR A 142 17.27 -4.69 6.12
N LYS A 143 18.39 -4.34 5.52
CA LYS A 143 18.91 -2.98 5.62
C LYS A 143 17.92 -2.00 5.01
N GLN A 144 17.77 -0.82 5.61
CA GLN A 144 16.78 0.16 5.14
C GLN A 144 17.04 0.62 3.70
N ASP A 145 18.30 0.70 3.27
CA ASP A 145 18.70 1.08 1.91
C ASP A 145 18.59 -0.07 0.88
N GLN A 146 18.29 -1.29 1.33
CA GLN A 146 18.13 -2.50 0.52
C GLN A 146 16.76 -3.16 0.80
N PHE A 147 15.77 -2.37 1.18
CA PHE A 147 14.45 -2.88 1.52
C PHE A 147 13.76 -3.47 0.28
N PRO A 148 13.29 -4.72 0.32
CA PRO A 148 12.76 -5.41 -0.85
C PRO A 148 11.28 -5.03 -1.09
N THR A 149 11.04 -3.83 -1.60
CA THR A 149 9.72 -3.23 -1.79
C THR A 149 8.75 -4.17 -2.49
N GLU A 150 9.16 -4.81 -3.59
CA GLU A 150 8.30 -5.72 -4.37
C GLU A 150 7.92 -6.98 -3.57
N LYS A 151 8.84 -7.56 -2.78
CA LYS A 151 8.56 -8.72 -1.94
C LYS A 151 7.58 -8.41 -0.82
N VAL A 152 7.63 -7.19 -0.29
CA VAL A 152 6.80 -6.76 0.86
C VAL A 152 5.44 -6.26 0.42
N TYR A 153 5.39 -5.42 -0.63
CA TYR A 153 4.19 -4.71 -1.06
C TYR A 153 3.61 -5.21 -2.39
N GLY A 154 4.37 -6.03 -3.14
CA GLY A 154 3.95 -6.53 -4.44
C GLY A 154 2.74 -7.46 -4.35
N SER A 155 2.05 -7.64 -5.46
CA SER A 155 0.81 -8.41 -5.53
C SER A 155 0.99 -9.87 -5.13
N LEU A 156 0.02 -10.42 -4.40
CA LEU A 156 -0.08 -11.83 -4.06
C LEU A 156 -1.39 -12.40 -4.62
N SER A 157 -1.41 -13.69 -4.94
CA SER A 157 -2.62 -14.42 -5.34
C SER A 157 -3.38 -15.04 -4.16
N TYR A 158 -2.94 -14.79 -2.93
CA TYR A 158 -3.50 -15.30 -1.69
C TYR A 158 -3.48 -14.21 -0.60
N PRO A 159 -4.28 -14.35 0.47
CA PRO A 159 -4.25 -13.44 1.60
C PRO A 159 -2.95 -13.59 2.39
N GLY A 160 -2.12 -12.56 2.35
CA GLY A 160 -0.87 -12.48 3.11
C GLY A 160 -0.92 -11.38 4.17
N LEU A 161 -0.09 -11.49 5.20
CA LEU A 161 0.12 -10.46 6.20
C LEU A 161 1.62 -10.13 6.29
N ARG A 162 1.92 -8.85 6.45
CA ARG A 162 3.27 -8.31 6.64
C ARG A 162 3.28 -7.46 7.89
N LEU A 163 4.04 -7.88 8.93
CA LEU A 163 4.28 -7.04 10.10
C LEU A 163 5.68 -6.46 10.00
N ILE A 164 5.80 -5.14 10.13
CA ILE A 164 7.04 -4.40 9.92
C ILE A 164 7.40 -3.59 11.16
N THR A 165 8.65 -3.69 11.60
CA THR A 165 9.20 -2.86 12.67
C THR A 165 10.66 -2.51 12.40
N CYS A 166 11.19 -1.53 13.11
CA CYS A 166 12.62 -1.20 13.12
C CYS A 166 13.44 -2.35 13.71
N SER A 167 14.69 -2.53 13.23
CA SER A 167 15.62 -3.55 13.70
C SER A 167 17.09 -3.10 13.56
N GLY A 168 18.00 -3.94 14.01
CA GLY A 168 19.45 -3.64 13.96
C GLY A 168 19.89 -2.62 15.00
N THR A 169 20.89 -1.80 14.65
CA THR A 169 21.51 -0.82 15.54
C THR A 169 20.90 0.56 15.36
N TYR A 170 20.54 1.21 16.46
CA TYR A 170 20.10 2.60 16.43
C TYR A 170 21.30 3.54 16.28
N SER A 171 21.23 4.43 15.31
CA SER A 171 22.22 5.49 15.11
C SER A 171 21.65 6.83 15.62
N ALA A 172 22.19 7.33 16.74
CA ALA A 172 21.78 8.63 17.26
C ALA A 172 22.05 9.78 16.27
N LEU A 173 23.13 9.66 15.46
CA LEU A 173 23.46 10.64 14.43
C LEU A 173 22.43 10.71 13.31
N LYS A 174 21.87 9.56 12.92
CA LYS A 174 20.86 9.45 11.84
C LYS A 174 19.43 9.50 12.38
N GLY A 175 19.24 9.40 13.70
CA GLY A 175 17.92 9.34 14.34
C GLY A 175 17.07 8.12 13.94
N ARG A 176 17.73 7.02 13.49
CA ARG A 176 17.03 5.84 13.00
C ARG A 176 17.80 4.54 13.18
N TYR A 177 17.12 3.42 13.12
CA TYR A 177 17.69 2.08 13.07
C TYR A 177 18.34 1.78 11.71
N SER A 178 19.26 0.82 11.69
CA SER A 178 19.95 0.40 10.46
C SER A 178 19.09 -0.48 9.57
N ASP A 179 18.14 -1.23 10.16
CA ASP A 179 17.42 -2.30 9.50
C ASP A 179 15.91 -2.21 9.79
N ASN A 180 15.13 -2.95 9.00
CA ASN A 180 13.73 -3.29 9.27
C ASN A 180 13.59 -4.80 9.42
N LEU A 181 12.78 -5.24 10.38
CA LEU A 181 12.32 -6.61 10.51
C LEU A 181 10.95 -6.74 9.86
N VAL A 182 10.77 -7.77 9.05
CA VAL A 182 9.50 -8.11 8.41
C VAL A 182 9.12 -9.55 8.78
N VAL A 183 7.93 -9.71 9.37
CA VAL A 183 7.29 -11.01 9.57
C VAL A 183 6.31 -11.23 8.42
N TYR A 184 6.44 -12.35 7.74
CA TYR A 184 5.56 -12.80 6.67
C TYR A 184 4.65 -13.89 7.21
N ALA A 185 3.34 -13.75 6.98
CA ALA A 185 2.35 -14.74 7.40
C ALA A 185 1.27 -14.90 6.33
N THR A 186 0.63 -16.08 6.33
CA THR A 186 -0.42 -16.47 5.38
C THR A 186 -1.67 -16.87 6.15
N LEU A 187 -2.84 -16.57 5.60
CA LEU A 187 -4.14 -16.94 6.15
C LEU A 187 -4.25 -18.48 6.29
N GLN A 188 -4.82 -18.93 7.41
CA GLN A 188 -5.11 -20.35 7.70
C GLN A 188 -6.39 -20.82 7.00
#